data_6d11959560177bbf3aa72377953e70b3
#
_entry.id   6d11959560177bbf3aa72377953e70b3
#
_cell.length_a   1.000
_cell.length_b   1.000
_cell.length_c   1.000
_cell.angle_alpha   90.00
_cell.angle_beta   90.00
_cell.angle_gamma   90.00
#
_symmetry.space_group_name_H-M   'P 1'
#
loop_
_entity.id
_entity.type
_entity.pdbx_description
1 polymer ?
#
loop_
_entity_poly.entity_id
_entity_poly.type
_entity_poly.pdbx_seq_one_letter_code
_entity_poly.pdbx_strand_id
1 'polypeptide(L)'
;MNDPSLPPAAGSRRSFLRRAALVGGAVGSGALLSACSSKQVSAASAEGGGGGTGLGGGGAYQGAVRRIVNGRTVQIGWTPPVLSEWYSQMEAAAFRRMGEYEDAYGVRWKWERASPTGNFNAVEQQVQTVQSWVQRKFDVVLVCTGANFATMQGVYSKALAAGTKIYQFNQPVEIYPVEQLQAISSIGYDNRWQSGYLCGKYIAEKLGGQGKILEITGPPGSDWSAARQIGFEKALGEHPGLTVAGTANGGYLRQQGLSATQDLLTRDPDIQAIWGENEDMALGASQALDARGIKQWDGKAGVVVVGADGLVSGMQSIRNGKLTASLDVGSVDQAITFIDTVFHNAVLGETVAKIINVPTRVVDKGNVDYAEAYLQWALGNTRKY
;
A
#
# COMPACT_ATOMS: atom_id res chain seq x y z
N MET A 1 -1.76 -26.98 35.77
CA MET A 1 -2.05 -27.88 34.65
C MET A 1 -1.47 -27.27 33.43
N ASN A 2 -0.40 -27.84 32.87
CA ASN A 2 0.34 -27.28 31.70
C ASN A 2 -0.41 -27.69 30.44
N ASP A 3 -0.76 -26.69 29.60
CA ASP A 3 -1.29 -26.90 28.26
C ASP A 3 -0.14 -27.17 27.28
N PRO A 4 -0.11 -28.29 26.54
CA PRO A 4 1.01 -28.63 25.65
C PRO A 4 0.96 -28.04 24.24
N SER A 5 0.13 -27.03 23.94
CA SER A 5 -0.11 -26.51 22.59
C SER A 5 0.60 -25.21 22.21
N LEU A 6 1.50 -24.67 23.03
CA LEU A 6 2.26 -23.46 22.71
C LEU A 6 3.69 -23.80 22.30
N PRO A 7 4.18 -23.31 21.14
CA PRO A 7 5.59 -23.46 20.76
C PRO A 7 6.50 -22.58 21.63
N PRO A 8 7.76 -22.98 21.87
CA PRO A 8 8.66 -22.26 22.76
C PRO A 8 9.08 -20.89 22.19
N ALA A 9 9.21 -19.93 23.08
CA ALA A 9 9.60 -18.55 22.81
C ALA A 9 10.90 -18.47 21.98
N ALA A 10 10.88 -17.65 20.93
CA ALA A 10 12.01 -17.40 20.05
C ALA A 10 13.19 -16.76 20.82
N GLY A 11 14.34 -17.39 20.75
CA GLY A 11 15.59 -16.93 21.34
C GLY A 11 16.10 -15.62 20.74
N SER A 12 16.80 -14.82 21.56
CA SER A 12 17.29 -13.50 21.26
C SER A 12 18.16 -13.42 20.00
N ARG A 13 18.13 -12.29 19.28
CA ARG A 13 18.91 -11.99 18.06
C ARG A 13 20.43 -12.27 18.16
N ARG A 14 20.98 -12.40 19.35
CA ARG A 14 22.41 -12.72 19.55
C ARG A 14 22.77 -14.18 19.33
N SER A 15 21.82 -15.11 19.41
CA SER A 15 22.07 -16.54 19.16
C SER A 15 22.00 -16.93 17.68
N PHE A 16 21.33 -16.13 16.85
CA PHE A 16 21.21 -16.38 15.41
C PHE A 16 22.53 -16.11 14.66
N LEU A 17 23.28 -15.08 15.07
CA LEU A 17 24.55 -14.71 14.41
C LEU A 17 25.72 -15.63 14.75
N ARG A 18 25.64 -16.45 15.80
CA ARG A 18 26.72 -17.39 16.17
C ARG A 18 26.62 -18.75 15.49
N ARG A 19 25.52 -19.10 14.86
CA ARG A 19 25.36 -20.42 14.17
C ARG A 19 25.60 -20.37 12.67
N ALA A 20 25.79 -19.20 12.07
CA ALA A 20 26.10 -19.05 10.65
C ALA A 20 27.61 -19.13 10.31
N ALA A 21 28.49 -19.37 11.29
CA ALA A 21 29.95 -19.32 11.12
C ALA A 21 30.65 -20.68 11.04
N LEU A 22 29.95 -21.80 10.91
CA LEU A 22 30.60 -23.15 10.97
C LEU A 22 30.09 -24.14 9.92
N VAL A 23 29.81 -23.71 8.69
CA VAL A 23 29.80 -24.63 7.52
C VAL A 23 30.29 -23.83 6.31
N GLY A 24 31.56 -23.86 6.05
CA GLY A 24 32.18 -23.26 4.88
C GLY A 24 33.46 -23.98 4.57
N GLY A 25 33.36 -25.11 3.87
CA GLY A 25 34.46 -25.78 3.21
C GLY A 25 34.60 -25.28 1.79
N ALA A 26 35.81 -24.90 1.46
CA ALA A 26 36.39 -24.41 0.24
C ALA A 26 35.81 -24.92 -1.08
N VAL A 27 35.50 -24.00 -2.01
CA VAL A 27 35.98 -24.03 -3.41
C VAL A 27 36.06 -22.59 -3.90
N GLY A 28 37.19 -22.21 -4.50
CA GLY A 28 37.55 -20.87 -4.86
C GLY A 28 36.77 -20.26 -6.03
N SER A 29 36.78 -19.01 -6.02
CA SER A 29 36.92 -18.07 -7.15
C SER A 29 36.61 -16.68 -6.65
N GLY A 30 37.62 -15.84 -6.60
CA GLY A 30 37.51 -14.44 -6.22
C GLY A 30 36.75 -13.60 -7.25
N ALA A 31 36.33 -12.44 -6.77
CA ALA A 31 35.74 -11.32 -7.46
C ALA A 31 34.22 -11.14 -7.28
N LEU A 32 33.78 -10.78 -6.05
CA LEU A 32 32.53 -10.02 -5.85
C LEU A 32 32.41 -9.42 -4.43
N LEU A 33 33.50 -8.96 -3.81
CA LEU A 33 33.46 -8.18 -2.55
C LEU A 33 34.53 -7.07 -2.59
N SER A 34 34.32 -6.08 -3.50
CA SER A 34 35.06 -4.81 -3.38
C SER A 34 34.25 -3.68 -4.03
N ALA A 35 33.14 -3.33 -3.41
CA ALA A 35 32.38 -2.12 -3.76
C ALA A 35 31.94 -1.35 -2.51
N CYS A 36 32.78 -1.32 -1.48
CA CYS A 36 32.66 -0.38 -0.37
C CYS A 36 34.04 0.17 -0.02
N SER A 37 34.67 0.87 -0.95
CA SER A 37 35.74 1.83 -0.64
C SER A 37 35.52 3.08 -1.48
N SER A 38 35.22 4.17 -0.80
CA SER A 38 35.18 5.54 -1.35
C SER A 38 36.55 5.87 -1.96
N LYS A 39 36.73 5.67 -3.26
CA LYS A 39 37.74 6.38 -4.04
C LYS A 39 37.05 7.51 -4.77
N GLN A 40 37.43 8.72 -4.40
CA GLN A 40 37.20 9.92 -5.20
C GLN A 40 37.64 9.64 -6.64
N VAL A 41 36.68 9.60 -7.54
CA VAL A 41 36.95 9.68 -8.97
C VAL A 41 36.96 11.14 -9.34
N SER A 42 38.12 11.64 -9.68
CA SER A 42 38.35 12.97 -10.24
C SER A 42 37.43 13.18 -11.44
N ALA A 43 36.70 14.28 -11.44
CA ALA A 43 35.89 14.73 -12.54
C ALA A 43 36.76 15.00 -13.76
N ALA A 44 36.66 14.13 -14.77
CA ALA A 44 37.05 14.50 -16.14
C ALA A 44 35.78 15.05 -16.80
N SER A 45 35.85 16.31 -17.13
CA SER A 45 34.84 17.07 -17.88
C SER A 45 34.53 16.39 -19.21
N ALA A 46 33.27 15.97 -19.36
CA ALA A 46 32.64 15.69 -20.63
C ALA A 46 31.41 16.59 -20.73
N GLU A 47 31.51 17.66 -21.50
CA GLU A 47 30.40 18.48 -21.95
C GLU A 47 29.44 17.64 -22.78
N GLY A 48 28.15 17.75 -22.51
CA GLY A 48 27.09 17.20 -23.39
C GLY A 48 25.81 16.80 -22.71
N GLY A 49 24.90 17.75 -22.48
CA GLY A 49 23.47 17.65 -22.75
C GLY A 49 22.59 16.73 -21.92
N GLY A 50 21.65 17.31 -21.20
CA GLY A 50 20.37 16.71 -20.89
C GLY A 50 20.21 16.12 -19.49
N GLY A 51 19.62 16.88 -18.60
CA GLY A 51 19.17 16.41 -17.28
C GLY A 51 18.16 15.28 -17.41
N GLY A 52 18.58 14.08 -17.06
CA GLY A 52 17.74 12.89 -16.96
C GLY A 52 17.74 12.37 -15.54
N THR A 53 16.59 12.36 -14.94
CA THR A 53 16.31 11.84 -13.61
C THR A 53 16.62 10.34 -13.51
N GLY A 54 17.56 9.98 -12.66
CA GLY A 54 17.53 8.94 -11.66
C GLY A 54 17.38 7.46 -12.03
N LEU A 55 17.42 6.99 -13.28
CA LEU A 55 17.64 5.58 -13.63
C LEU A 55 19.05 5.39 -14.20
N GLY A 56 20.05 5.90 -13.49
CA GLY A 56 21.43 5.91 -13.93
C GLY A 56 22.14 4.56 -13.86
N GLY A 57 21.76 3.65 -14.75
CA GLY A 57 22.64 2.58 -15.19
C GLY A 57 23.58 3.15 -16.24
N GLY A 58 24.90 2.84 -16.17
CA GLY A 58 25.86 3.28 -17.17
C GLY A 58 25.40 2.97 -18.60
N GLY A 59 25.76 3.80 -19.58
CA GLY A 59 25.28 3.76 -20.95
C GLY A 59 25.27 2.38 -21.60
N ALA A 60 26.18 1.49 -21.19
CA ALA A 60 26.23 0.10 -21.65
C ALA A 60 25.02 -0.71 -21.19
N TYR A 61 24.59 -0.54 -19.93
CA TYR A 61 23.41 -1.21 -19.37
C TYR A 61 22.12 -0.72 -20.07
N GLN A 62 21.97 0.58 -20.18
CA GLN A 62 20.82 1.15 -20.90
C GLN A 62 20.74 0.64 -22.34
N GLY A 63 21.90 0.57 -23.04
CA GLY A 63 21.97 0.04 -24.40
C GLY A 63 21.57 -1.43 -24.47
N ALA A 64 21.95 -2.25 -23.50
CA ALA A 64 21.56 -3.65 -23.42
C ALA A 64 20.05 -3.79 -23.22
N VAL A 65 19.48 -3.07 -22.25
CA VAL A 65 18.05 -3.10 -21.98
C VAL A 65 17.24 -2.60 -23.18
N ARG A 66 17.65 -1.52 -23.84
CA ARG A 66 16.98 -1.03 -25.06
C ARG A 66 16.93 -2.09 -26.19
N ARG A 67 17.99 -2.90 -26.34
CA ARG A 67 17.99 -4.00 -27.32
C ARG A 67 17.00 -5.10 -26.94
N ILE A 68 16.84 -5.42 -25.67
CA ILE A 68 15.84 -6.40 -25.20
C ILE A 68 14.45 -5.87 -25.41
N VAL A 69 14.21 -4.61 -25.02
CA VAL A 69 12.90 -3.94 -25.16
C VAL A 69 12.50 -3.81 -26.63
N ASN A 70 13.43 -3.41 -27.48
CA ASN A 70 13.26 -3.29 -28.96
C ASN A 70 11.93 -2.63 -29.38
N GLY A 71 11.56 -1.54 -28.70
CA GLY A 71 10.32 -0.80 -28.99
C GLY A 71 9.03 -1.57 -28.72
N ARG A 72 9.09 -2.63 -27.89
CA ARG A 72 7.93 -3.46 -27.50
C ARG A 72 6.82 -2.59 -26.92
N THR A 73 5.59 -2.90 -27.30
CA THR A 73 4.39 -2.37 -26.66
C THR A 73 3.88 -3.39 -25.65
N VAL A 74 3.58 -2.95 -24.44
CA VAL A 74 2.98 -3.76 -23.37
C VAL A 74 1.56 -3.28 -23.13
N GLN A 75 0.59 -4.17 -23.26
CA GLN A 75 -0.81 -3.88 -23.03
C GLN A 75 -1.21 -4.30 -21.63
N ILE A 76 -1.63 -3.33 -20.81
CA ILE A 76 -1.94 -3.49 -19.38
C ILE A 76 -3.42 -3.24 -19.14
N GLY A 77 -4.10 -4.22 -18.55
CA GLY A 77 -5.40 -4.04 -17.92
C GLY A 77 -5.24 -3.71 -16.43
N TRP A 78 -5.95 -2.72 -15.94
CA TRP A 78 -5.91 -2.32 -14.54
C TRP A 78 -7.32 -2.27 -13.94
N THR A 79 -7.57 -3.10 -12.93
CA THR A 79 -8.88 -3.20 -12.28
C THR A 79 -8.77 -3.05 -10.76
N PRO A 80 -9.00 -1.84 -10.24
CA PRO A 80 -9.23 -1.61 -8.82
C PRO A 80 -10.68 -2.01 -8.46
N PRO A 81 -11.01 -2.25 -7.18
CA PRO A 81 -12.36 -2.62 -6.76
C PRO A 81 -13.36 -1.47 -6.85
N VAL A 82 -12.87 -0.24 -6.89
CA VAL A 82 -13.65 1.00 -6.98
C VAL A 82 -12.76 2.11 -7.53
N LEU A 83 -13.35 3.15 -8.11
CA LEU A 83 -12.64 4.39 -8.41
C LEU A 83 -12.74 5.35 -7.22
N SER A 84 -11.61 5.62 -6.59
CA SER A 84 -11.49 6.57 -5.48
C SER A 84 -10.27 7.45 -5.67
N GLU A 85 -10.10 8.45 -4.79
CA GLU A 85 -8.92 9.32 -4.78
C GLU A 85 -7.64 8.49 -4.65
N TRP A 86 -7.63 7.47 -3.79
CA TRP A 86 -6.48 6.60 -3.57
C TRP A 86 -6.01 5.87 -4.84
N TYR A 87 -6.96 5.26 -5.57
CA TYR A 87 -6.65 4.58 -6.83
C TYR A 87 -6.27 5.56 -7.95
N SER A 88 -6.83 6.76 -7.94
CA SER A 88 -6.45 7.82 -8.88
C SER A 88 -5.02 8.32 -8.64
N GLN A 89 -4.60 8.43 -7.39
CA GLN A 89 -3.21 8.74 -7.02
C GLN A 89 -2.25 7.64 -7.51
N MET A 90 -2.62 6.38 -7.29
CA MET A 90 -1.85 5.23 -7.74
C MET A 90 -1.70 5.20 -9.27
N GLU A 91 -2.78 5.42 -10.02
CA GLU A 91 -2.75 5.45 -11.48
C GLU A 91 -1.83 6.58 -12.00
N ALA A 92 -1.90 7.77 -11.41
CA ALA A 92 -1.02 8.89 -11.79
C ALA A 92 0.46 8.59 -11.53
N ALA A 93 0.79 7.96 -10.41
CA ALA A 93 2.15 7.54 -10.08
C ALA A 93 2.64 6.42 -11.02
N ALA A 94 1.76 5.48 -11.38
CA ALA A 94 2.07 4.46 -12.39
C ALA A 94 2.41 5.08 -13.74
N PHE A 95 1.61 6.05 -14.20
CA PHE A 95 1.88 6.75 -15.47
C PHE A 95 3.21 7.50 -15.46
N ARG A 96 3.56 8.10 -14.32
CA ARG A 96 4.87 8.72 -14.15
C ARG A 96 5.98 7.68 -14.35
N ARG A 97 5.90 6.54 -13.66
CA ARG A 97 6.91 5.49 -13.74
C ARG A 97 7.00 4.87 -15.13
N MET A 98 5.87 4.66 -15.78
CA MET A 98 5.80 4.19 -17.17
C MET A 98 6.51 5.16 -18.10
N GLY A 99 6.32 6.48 -17.95
CA GLY A 99 7.01 7.51 -18.71
C GLY A 99 8.53 7.48 -18.52
N GLU A 100 9.02 7.25 -17.31
CA GLU A 100 10.44 7.11 -17.04
C GLU A 100 11.06 5.91 -17.78
N TYR A 101 10.35 4.77 -17.84
CA TYR A 101 10.78 3.60 -18.61
C TYR A 101 10.70 3.82 -20.11
N GLU A 102 9.69 4.54 -20.60
CA GLU A 102 9.57 4.91 -22.01
C GLU A 102 10.75 5.76 -22.45
N ASP A 103 11.08 6.81 -21.69
CA ASP A 103 12.21 7.70 -21.96
C ASP A 103 13.56 6.99 -21.89
N ALA A 104 13.74 6.16 -20.84
CA ALA A 104 15.01 5.48 -20.63
C ALA A 104 15.26 4.33 -21.61
N TYR A 105 14.24 3.55 -21.96
CA TYR A 105 14.42 2.27 -22.64
C TYR A 105 13.61 2.10 -23.92
N GLY A 106 12.65 3.00 -24.21
CA GLY A 106 11.87 2.96 -25.43
C GLY A 106 10.73 1.91 -25.41
N VAL A 107 10.35 1.40 -24.24
CA VAL A 107 9.14 0.59 -24.09
C VAL A 107 7.92 1.46 -24.34
N ARG A 108 6.89 0.92 -24.97
CA ARG A 108 5.60 1.60 -25.17
C ARG A 108 4.53 0.93 -24.33
N TRP A 109 3.60 1.73 -23.82
CA TRP A 109 2.55 1.25 -22.95
C TRP A 109 1.18 1.51 -23.57
N LYS A 110 0.26 0.60 -23.33
CA LYS A 110 -1.19 0.80 -23.52
C LYS A 110 -1.87 0.41 -22.21
N TRP A 111 -2.68 1.31 -21.72
CA TRP A 111 -3.36 1.14 -20.43
C TRP A 111 -4.88 1.15 -20.63
N GLU A 112 -5.55 0.15 -20.10
CA GLU A 112 -7.01 0.10 -20.05
C GLU A 112 -7.46 -0.08 -18.63
N ARG A 113 -8.26 0.87 -18.15
CA ARG A 113 -8.85 0.83 -16.82
C ARG A 113 -10.28 0.34 -16.88
N ALA A 114 -10.62 -0.62 -16.01
CA ALA A 114 -12.00 -1.00 -15.75
C ALA A 114 -12.18 -1.27 -14.26
N SER A 115 -13.17 -0.64 -13.67
CA SER A 115 -13.52 -0.81 -12.25
C SER A 115 -14.98 -1.21 -12.15
N PRO A 116 -15.33 -2.09 -11.20
CA PRO A 116 -16.72 -2.38 -10.90
C PRO A 116 -17.53 -1.13 -10.56
N THR A 117 -18.81 -1.19 -10.82
CA THR A 117 -19.76 -0.17 -10.40
C THR A 117 -20.58 -0.68 -9.21
N GLY A 118 -20.81 0.18 -8.23
CA GLY A 118 -21.69 -0.10 -7.09
C GLY A 118 -20.94 -0.18 -5.77
N ASN A 119 -20.24 -1.26 -5.47
CA ASN A 119 -19.55 -1.42 -4.19
C ASN A 119 -18.22 -2.17 -4.32
N PHE A 120 -17.43 -2.14 -3.25
CA PHE A 120 -16.13 -2.80 -3.18
C PHE A 120 -16.18 -4.32 -3.46
N ASN A 121 -17.33 -4.97 -3.24
CA ASN A 121 -17.46 -6.43 -3.31
C ASN A 121 -18.02 -6.92 -4.66
N ALA A 122 -18.10 -6.10 -5.70
CA ALA A 122 -18.61 -6.48 -7.01
C ALA A 122 -17.60 -7.32 -7.83
N VAL A 123 -17.18 -8.44 -7.25
CA VAL A 123 -16.11 -9.32 -7.76
C VAL A 123 -16.44 -9.93 -9.11
N GLU A 124 -17.71 -10.31 -9.35
CA GLU A 124 -18.11 -10.91 -10.60
C GLU A 124 -17.81 -10.00 -11.79
N GLN A 125 -17.99 -8.69 -11.65
CA GLN A 125 -17.62 -7.73 -12.70
C GLN A 125 -16.10 -7.72 -12.94
N GLN A 126 -15.27 -7.82 -11.89
CA GLN A 126 -13.81 -7.93 -12.05
C GLN A 126 -13.42 -9.24 -12.75
N VAL A 127 -14.03 -10.35 -12.37
CA VAL A 127 -13.80 -11.65 -13.02
C VAL A 127 -14.08 -11.55 -14.52
N GLN A 128 -15.24 -10.98 -14.90
CA GLN A 128 -15.62 -10.78 -16.31
C GLN A 128 -14.62 -9.85 -17.03
N THR A 129 -14.19 -8.78 -16.39
CA THR A 129 -13.21 -7.86 -16.93
C THR A 129 -11.88 -8.55 -17.21
N VAL A 130 -11.36 -9.31 -16.24
CA VAL A 130 -10.10 -10.06 -16.42
C VAL A 130 -10.24 -11.09 -17.54
N GLN A 131 -11.35 -11.83 -17.59
CA GLN A 131 -11.61 -12.80 -18.67
C GLN A 131 -11.66 -12.14 -20.05
N SER A 132 -12.29 -10.96 -20.18
CA SER A 132 -12.32 -10.18 -21.40
C SER A 132 -10.90 -9.79 -21.86
N TRP A 133 -10.07 -9.28 -20.94
CA TRP A 133 -8.68 -8.91 -21.26
C TRP A 133 -7.83 -10.13 -21.67
N VAL A 134 -8.03 -11.28 -21.02
CA VAL A 134 -7.37 -12.54 -21.40
C VAL A 134 -7.76 -12.95 -22.82
N GLN A 135 -9.05 -12.91 -23.16
CA GLN A 135 -9.53 -13.20 -24.54
C GLN A 135 -8.95 -12.23 -25.58
N ARG A 136 -8.77 -10.96 -25.21
CA ARG A 136 -8.16 -9.91 -26.03
C ARG A 136 -6.63 -9.94 -26.01
N LYS A 137 -6.01 -10.94 -25.34
CA LYS A 137 -4.57 -11.20 -25.27
C LYS A 137 -3.77 -10.04 -24.68
N PHE A 138 -4.25 -9.45 -23.59
CA PHE A 138 -3.46 -8.50 -22.83
C PHE A 138 -2.19 -9.16 -22.28
N ASP A 139 -1.07 -8.45 -22.34
CA ASP A 139 0.21 -8.94 -21.79
C ASP A 139 0.16 -9.06 -20.27
N VAL A 140 -0.47 -8.07 -19.64
CA VAL A 140 -0.47 -7.88 -18.19
C VAL A 140 -1.86 -7.49 -17.69
N VAL A 141 -2.24 -8.02 -16.54
CA VAL A 141 -3.39 -7.52 -15.78
C VAL A 141 -2.95 -7.24 -14.34
N LEU A 142 -3.21 -6.02 -13.90
CA LEU A 142 -3.03 -5.55 -12.52
C LEU A 142 -4.39 -5.57 -11.82
N VAL A 143 -4.50 -6.31 -10.73
CA VAL A 143 -5.77 -6.55 -10.03
C VAL A 143 -5.67 -6.21 -8.55
N CYS A 144 -6.64 -5.45 -8.06
CA CYS A 144 -6.95 -5.35 -6.64
C CYS A 144 -8.43 -5.67 -6.45
N THR A 145 -8.75 -6.71 -5.71
CA THR A 145 -10.16 -7.06 -5.42
C THR A 145 -10.59 -6.50 -4.08
N GLY A 146 -11.84 -6.04 -3.98
CA GLY A 146 -12.45 -5.63 -2.71
C GLY A 146 -12.95 -6.79 -1.84
N ALA A 147 -13.01 -7.98 -2.42
CA ALA A 147 -13.46 -9.18 -1.74
C ALA A 147 -12.29 -9.98 -1.16
N ASN A 148 -12.65 -11.13 -0.60
CA ASN A 148 -11.70 -12.09 -0.06
C ASN A 148 -10.68 -12.54 -1.12
N PHE A 149 -9.45 -12.71 -0.70
CA PHE A 149 -8.32 -13.20 -1.50
C PHE A 149 -8.65 -14.41 -2.37
N ALA A 150 -9.37 -15.41 -1.82
CA ALA A 150 -9.64 -16.66 -2.51
C ALA A 150 -10.51 -16.51 -3.76
N THR A 151 -11.34 -15.47 -3.83
CA THR A 151 -12.35 -15.29 -4.88
C THR A 151 -11.77 -15.13 -6.29
N MET A 152 -10.56 -14.57 -6.40
CA MET A 152 -9.91 -14.30 -7.67
C MET A 152 -8.91 -15.37 -8.12
N GLN A 153 -8.51 -16.31 -7.26
CA GLN A 153 -7.42 -17.24 -7.56
C GLN A 153 -7.71 -18.12 -8.79
N GLY A 154 -8.95 -18.54 -8.97
CA GLY A 154 -9.34 -19.34 -10.12
C GLY A 154 -9.23 -18.59 -11.47
N VAL A 155 -9.55 -17.30 -11.51
CA VAL A 155 -9.40 -16.51 -12.74
C VAL A 155 -7.93 -16.17 -12.98
N TYR A 156 -7.12 -15.98 -11.94
CA TYR A 156 -5.68 -15.78 -12.07
C TYR A 156 -4.99 -16.99 -12.71
N SER A 157 -5.27 -18.19 -12.21
CA SER A 157 -4.74 -19.43 -12.79
C SER A 157 -5.07 -19.57 -14.27
N LYS A 158 -6.32 -19.30 -14.67
CA LYS A 158 -6.74 -19.36 -16.06
C LYS A 158 -6.05 -18.33 -16.94
N ALA A 159 -5.86 -17.10 -16.42
CA ALA A 159 -5.17 -16.04 -17.13
C ALA A 159 -3.69 -16.38 -17.37
N LEU A 160 -3.00 -16.88 -16.35
CA LEU A 160 -1.59 -17.33 -16.46
C LEU A 160 -1.46 -18.48 -17.46
N ALA A 161 -2.36 -19.47 -17.43
CA ALA A 161 -2.37 -20.57 -18.38
C ALA A 161 -2.60 -20.09 -19.84
N ALA A 162 -3.31 -18.99 -20.02
CA ALA A 162 -3.52 -18.35 -21.33
C ALA A 162 -2.36 -17.42 -21.75
N GLY A 163 -1.35 -17.23 -20.92
CA GLY A 163 -0.16 -16.40 -21.19
C GLY A 163 -0.28 -14.93 -20.74
N THR A 164 -1.42 -14.53 -20.17
CA THR A 164 -1.58 -13.19 -19.58
C THR A 164 -0.98 -13.17 -18.18
N LYS A 165 -0.06 -12.25 -17.92
CA LYS A 165 0.61 -12.12 -16.62
C LYS A 165 -0.26 -11.37 -15.63
N ILE A 166 -0.49 -11.96 -14.45
CA ILE A 166 -1.30 -11.38 -13.37
C ILE A 166 -0.39 -10.88 -12.26
N TYR A 167 -0.59 -9.63 -11.88
CA TYR A 167 0.00 -9.04 -10.67
C TYR A 167 -1.11 -8.51 -9.79
N GLN A 168 -1.07 -8.89 -8.53
CA GLN A 168 -1.99 -8.40 -7.53
C GLN A 168 -1.39 -7.19 -6.84
N PHE A 169 -2.19 -6.20 -6.50
CA PHE A 169 -1.75 -5.04 -5.74
C PHE A 169 -2.71 -4.71 -4.60
N ASN A 170 -2.22 -4.01 -3.59
CA ASN A 170 -2.99 -3.54 -2.43
C ASN A 170 -3.81 -4.64 -1.76
N GLN A 171 -3.24 -5.82 -1.56
CA GLN A 171 -3.91 -6.94 -0.89
C GLN A 171 -3.12 -7.41 0.34
N PRO A 172 -3.79 -7.73 1.45
CA PRO A 172 -3.15 -8.24 2.67
C PRO A 172 -2.81 -9.73 2.53
N VAL A 173 -1.82 -10.05 1.69
CA VAL A 173 -1.47 -11.46 1.41
C VAL A 173 -0.88 -12.21 2.60
N GLU A 174 -0.42 -11.52 3.63
CA GLU A 174 0.21 -12.15 4.80
C GLU A 174 -0.75 -12.92 5.69
N ILE A 175 -2.06 -12.71 5.51
CA ILE A 175 -3.09 -13.50 6.19
C ILE A 175 -3.37 -14.84 5.49
N TYR A 176 -2.80 -15.07 4.30
CA TYR A 176 -2.95 -16.29 3.52
C TYR A 176 -1.59 -16.95 3.25
N PRO A 177 -1.56 -18.28 3.09
CA PRO A 177 -0.36 -18.97 2.64
C PRO A 177 0.08 -18.50 1.26
N VAL A 178 1.36 -18.14 1.11
CA VAL A 178 1.93 -17.62 -0.15
C VAL A 178 1.76 -18.60 -1.32
N GLU A 179 1.74 -19.90 -1.01
CA GLU A 179 1.57 -20.98 -1.96
C GLU A 179 0.20 -20.95 -2.66
N GLN A 180 -0.80 -20.37 -2.00
CA GLN A 180 -2.16 -20.23 -2.56
C GLN A 180 -2.28 -19.07 -3.55
N LEU A 181 -1.33 -18.13 -3.55
CA LEU A 181 -1.34 -17.01 -4.47
C LEU A 181 -1.04 -17.47 -5.89
N GLN A 182 -2.00 -17.35 -6.78
CA GLN A 182 -1.84 -17.70 -8.20
C GLN A 182 -1.26 -16.55 -9.05
N ALA A 183 -1.28 -15.30 -8.61
CA ALA A 183 -0.63 -14.20 -9.31
C ALA A 183 0.90 -14.39 -9.35
N ILE A 184 1.59 -13.75 -10.30
CA ILE A 184 3.07 -13.75 -10.41
C ILE A 184 3.67 -13.11 -9.16
N SER A 185 3.16 -11.93 -8.81
CA SER A 185 3.58 -11.18 -7.63
C SER A 185 2.38 -10.47 -7.01
N SER A 186 2.42 -10.24 -5.71
CA SER A 186 1.52 -9.35 -5.00
C SER A 186 2.31 -8.20 -4.40
N ILE A 187 1.95 -6.99 -4.80
CA ILE A 187 2.56 -5.75 -4.31
C ILE A 187 1.56 -5.10 -3.35
N GLY A 188 1.97 -4.87 -2.13
CA GLY A 188 1.12 -4.29 -1.11
C GLY A 188 1.92 -3.56 -0.04
N TYR A 189 1.34 -3.44 1.11
CA TYR A 189 2.00 -2.94 2.31
C TYR A 189 1.83 -3.98 3.43
N ASP A 190 2.72 -3.95 4.40
CA ASP A 190 2.61 -4.82 5.57
C ASP A 190 1.37 -4.42 6.37
N ASN A 191 0.25 -5.09 6.13
CA ASN A 191 -1.01 -4.83 6.80
C ASN A 191 -1.57 -6.03 7.56
N ARG A 192 -0.81 -7.11 7.71
CA ARG A 192 -1.26 -8.29 8.48
C ARG A 192 -1.87 -7.86 9.80
N TRP A 193 -1.28 -6.85 10.42
CA TRP A 193 -1.78 -6.16 11.60
C TRP A 193 -1.11 -4.79 11.80
N GLN A 194 -0.06 -4.45 11.04
CA GLN A 194 0.78 -3.28 11.31
C GLN A 194 0.03 -1.97 11.11
N SER A 195 -0.84 -1.86 10.11
CA SER A 195 -1.56 -0.62 9.85
C SER A 195 -2.50 -0.24 10.99
N GLY A 196 -3.34 -1.18 11.47
CA GLY A 196 -4.19 -0.95 12.64
C GLY A 196 -3.37 -0.76 13.92
N TYR A 197 -2.30 -1.53 14.09
CA TYR A 197 -1.39 -1.40 15.23
C TYR A 197 -0.76 -0.01 15.32
N LEU A 198 -0.24 0.54 14.21
CA LEU A 198 0.35 1.87 14.21
C LEU A 198 -0.68 2.98 14.50
N CYS A 199 -1.91 2.86 13.99
CA CYS A 199 -2.99 3.78 14.31
C CYS A 199 -3.36 3.72 15.80
N GLY A 200 -3.51 2.51 16.35
CA GLY A 200 -3.79 2.31 17.77
C GLY A 200 -2.69 2.82 18.68
N LYS A 201 -1.42 2.59 18.35
CA LYS A 201 -0.26 3.13 19.07
C LYS A 201 -0.24 4.66 19.05
N TYR A 202 -0.51 5.26 17.89
CA TYR A 202 -0.57 6.71 17.76
C TYR A 202 -1.68 7.31 18.64
N ILE A 203 -2.87 6.73 18.64
CA ILE A 203 -3.98 7.14 19.50
C ILE A 203 -3.59 7.00 20.98
N ALA A 204 -2.99 5.85 21.35
CA ALA A 204 -2.52 5.61 22.72
C ALA A 204 -1.51 6.67 23.18
N GLU A 205 -0.56 7.04 22.34
CA GLU A 205 0.41 8.08 22.60
C GLU A 205 -0.26 9.44 22.85
N LYS A 206 -1.18 9.84 21.95
CA LYS A 206 -1.89 11.15 22.07
C LYS A 206 -2.78 11.22 23.30
N LEU A 207 -3.38 10.12 23.71
CA LEU A 207 -4.30 10.06 24.87
C LEU A 207 -3.60 9.65 26.19
N GLY A 208 -2.29 9.41 26.19
CA GLY A 208 -1.59 8.92 27.36
C GLY A 208 -2.06 7.54 27.83
N GLY A 209 -2.54 6.71 26.91
CA GLY A 209 -2.98 5.34 27.18
C GLY A 209 -4.35 5.19 27.83
N GLN A 210 -5.18 6.23 27.87
CA GLN A 210 -6.50 6.22 28.51
C GLN A 210 -7.56 6.94 27.66
N GLY A 211 -8.77 6.40 27.61
CA GLY A 211 -9.91 7.04 26.94
C GLY A 211 -10.82 6.08 26.18
N LYS A 212 -11.92 6.63 25.66
CA LYS A 212 -12.90 5.94 24.85
C LYS A 212 -12.70 6.24 23.37
N ILE A 213 -12.76 5.22 22.55
CA ILE A 213 -12.53 5.29 21.11
C ILE A 213 -13.78 4.83 20.37
N LEU A 214 -14.19 5.54 19.33
CA LEU A 214 -15.12 5.01 18.33
C LEU A 214 -14.34 4.42 17.16
N GLU A 215 -14.78 3.27 16.67
CA GLU A 215 -14.18 2.57 15.55
C GLU A 215 -15.15 2.54 14.37
N ILE A 216 -14.72 3.04 13.22
CA ILE A 216 -15.50 3.02 11.97
C ILE A 216 -14.83 2.04 11.02
N THR A 217 -15.44 0.88 10.85
CA THR A 217 -14.85 -0.26 10.15
C THR A 217 -15.19 -0.31 8.67
N GLY A 218 -14.40 -1.08 7.91
CA GLY A 218 -14.76 -1.48 6.55
C GLY A 218 -15.93 -2.47 6.52
N PRO A 219 -16.36 -2.88 5.31
CA PRO A 219 -17.48 -3.79 5.16
C PRO A 219 -17.15 -5.19 5.68
N PRO A 220 -18.14 -5.92 6.23
CA PRO A 220 -17.96 -7.30 6.66
C PRO A 220 -17.39 -8.19 5.53
N GLY A 221 -16.44 -9.05 5.89
CA GLY A 221 -15.76 -9.94 4.94
C GLY A 221 -14.61 -9.30 4.15
N SER A 222 -14.28 -8.05 4.45
CA SER A 222 -13.10 -7.39 3.89
C SER A 222 -11.84 -7.87 4.60
N ASP A 223 -10.87 -8.38 3.82
CA ASP A 223 -9.56 -8.80 4.35
C ASP A 223 -8.77 -7.63 4.92
N TRP A 224 -8.91 -6.43 4.34
CA TRP A 224 -8.28 -5.21 4.88
C TRP A 224 -8.83 -4.84 6.26
N SER A 225 -10.17 -4.90 6.43
CA SER A 225 -10.80 -4.61 7.72
C SER A 225 -10.34 -5.60 8.78
N ALA A 226 -10.39 -6.90 8.46
CA ALA A 226 -9.94 -7.93 9.39
C ALA A 226 -8.47 -7.73 9.82
N ALA A 227 -7.57 -7.46 8.87
CA ALA A 227 -6.16 -7.24 9.18
C ALA A 227 -5.95 -5.98 10.05
N ARG A 228 -6.65 -4.88 9.73
CA ARG A 228 -6.58 -3.62 10.48
C ARG A 228 -7.11 -3.78 11.90
N GLN A 229 -8.24 -4.48 12.08
CA GLN A 229 -8.82 -4.75 13.41
C GLN A 229 -7.88 -5.57 14.28
N ILE A 230 -7.28 -6.66 13.77
CA ILE A 230 -6.30 -7.46 14.51
C ILE A 230 -5.16 -6.60 15.05
N GLY A 231 -4.65 -5.69 14.23
CA GLY A 231 -3.56 -4.79 14.64
C GLY A 231 -4.00 -3.76 15.68
N PHE A 232 -5.18 -3.20 15.50
CA PHE A 232 -5.74 -2.21 16.42
C PHE A 232 -6.01 -2.82 17.80
N GLU A 233 -6.66 -3.96 17.86
CA GLU A 233 -6.90 -4.72 19.08
C GLU A 233 -5.60 -5.06 19.81
N LYS A 234 -4.56 -5.44 19.07
CA LYS A 234 -3.24 -5.69 19.65
C LYS A 234 -2.67 -4.43 20.31
N ALA A 235 -2.76 -3.27 19.67
CA ALA A 235 -2.30 -2.01 20.25
C ALA A 235 -3.10 -1.65 21.51
N LEU A 236 -4.41 -1.82 21.50
CA LEU A 236 -5.25 -1.58 22.66
C LEU A 236 -4.93 -2.54 23.82
N GLY A 237 -4.62 -3.80 23.51
CA GLY A 237 -4.19 -4.78 24.52
C GLY A 237 -2.92 -4.36 25.29
N GLU A 238 -2.07 -3.53 24.70
CA GLU A 238 -0.89 -2.94 25.36
C GLU A 238 -1.25 -1.72 26.23
N HIS A 239 -2.48 -1.17 26.08
CA HIS A 239 -2.95 0.03 26.76
C HIS A 239 -4.34 -0.18 27.40
N PRO A 240 -4.45 -0.93 28.53
CA PRO A 240 -5.73 -1.33 29.10
C PRO A 240 -6.63 -0.19 29.57
N GLY A 241 -6.14 1.03 29.62
CA GLY A 241 -6.94 2.24 29.89
C GLY A 241 -7.70 2.76 28.65
N LEU A 242 -7.41 2.23 27.46
CA LEU A 242 -8.16 2.54 26.24
C LEU A 242 -9.29 1.51 26.03
N THR A 243 -10.47 1.99 25.67
CA THR A 243 -11.63 1.13 25.41
C THR A 243 -12.33 1.55 24.13
N VAL A 244 -12.79 0.57 23.34
CA VAL A 244 -13.71 0.82 22.22
C VAL A 244 -15.11 0.98 22.77
N ALA A 245 -15.66 2.20 22.76
CA ALA A 245 -16.98 2.53 23.23
C ALA A 245 -18.08 2.12 22.22
N GLY A 246 -17.72 2.08 20.94
CA GLY A 246 -18.63 1.66 19.89
C GLY A 246 -17.95 1.42 18.57
N THR A 247 -18.47 0.45 17.82
CA THR A 247 -18.02 0.09 16.46
C THR A 247 -19.18 0.17 15.48
N ALA A 248 -18.94 0.70 14.29
CA ALA A 248 -19.93 0.73 13.21
C ALA A 248 -19.26 0.60 11.84
N ASN A 249 -19.98 -0.07 10.91
CA ASN A 249 -19.52 -0.22 9.54
C ASN A 249 -19.72 1.08 8.74
N GLY A 250 -18.64 1.64 8.21
CA GLY A 250 -18.63 2.81 7.31
C GLY A 250 -18.32 2.45 5.85
N GLY A 251 -18.18 1.16 5.51
CA GLY A 251 -18.10 0.66 4.14
C GLY A 251 -16.98 1.25 3.28
N TYR A 252 -15.95 1.81 3.90
CA TYR A 252 -14.86 2.58 3.25
C TYR A 252 -15.34 3.85 2.52
N LEU A 253 -16.53 4.35 2.84
CA LEU A 253 -17.13 5.50 2.19
C LEU A 253 -17.30 6.66 3.17
N ARG A 254 -16.96 7.89 2.75
CA ARG A 254 -17.02 9.11 3.56
C ARG A 254 -18.42 9.37 4.13
N GLN A 255 -19.44 9.26 3.29
CA GLN A 255 -20.82 9.50 3.70
C GLN A 255 -21.32 8.46 4.71
N GLN A 256 -20.94 7.21 4.54
CA GLN A 256 -21.31 6.15 5.50
C GLN A 256 -20.53 6.32 6.81
N GLY A 257 -19.24 6.71 6.74
CA GLY A 257 -18.45 7.06 7.92
C GLY A 257 -19.07 8.23 8.71
N LEU A 258 -19.56 9.26 8.02
CA LEU A 258 -20.31 10.36 8.62
C LEU A 258 -21.53 9.85 9.38
N SER A 259 -22.42 9.09 8.71
CA SER A 259 -23.66 8.59 9.32
C SER A 259 -23.36 7.65 10.50
N ALA A 260 -22.43 6.71 10.33
CA ALA A 260 -22.02 5.78 11.38
C ALA A 260 -21.50 6.52 12.62
N THR A 261 -20.69 7.56 12.42
CA THR A 261 -20.16 8.37 13.52
C THR A 261 -21.28 9.17 14.21
N GLN A 262 -22.22 9.75 13.46
CA GLN A 262 -23.38 10.47 14.05
C GLN A 262 -24.21 9.55 14.97
N ASP A 263 -24.45 8.31 14.54
CA ASP A 263 -25.19 7.31 15.30
C ASP A 263 -24.43 6.89 16.56
N LEU A 264 -23.11 6.66 16.45
CA LEU A 264 -22.27 6.32 17.59
C LEU A 264 -22.18 7.46 18.61
N LEU A 265 -21.98 8.71 18.17
CA LEU A 265 -21.95 9.89 19.03
C LEU A 265 -23.28 10.17 19.73
N THR A 266 -24.38 9.65 19.23
CA THR A 266 -25.70 9.77 19.91
C THR A 266 -25.77 8.82 21.11
N ARG A 267 -25.11 7.68 21.04
CA ARG A 267 -25.06 6.66 22.12
C ARG A 267 -23.97 6.97 23.12
N ASP A 268 -22.78 7.34 22.62
CA ASP A 268 -21.59 7.63 23.41
C ASP A 268 -20.99 8.98 23.00
N PRO A 269 -21.49 10.09 23.56
CA PRO A 269 -21.02 11.43 23.20
C PRO A 269 -19.66 11.79 23.84
N ASP A 270 -19.27 11.11 24.92
CA ASP A 270 -18.07 11.38 25.69
C ASP A 270 -16.92 10.44 25.25
N ILE A 271 -16.33 10.79 24.09
CA ILE A 271 -15.24 10.02 23.47
C ILE A 271 -14.00 10.89 23.31
N GLN A 272 -12.82 10.27 23.29
CA GLN A 272 -11.54 10.96 23.18
C GLN A 272 -10.86 10.71 21.84
N ALA A 273 -11.22 9.63 21.13
CA ALA A 273 -10.71 9.38 19.78
C ALA A 273 -11.76 8.74 18.87
N ILE A 274 -11.53 8.90 17.55
CA ILE A 274 -12.21 8.15 16.50
C ILE A 274 -11.12 7.57 15.58
N TRP A 275 -11.21 6.28 15.33
CA TRP A 275 -10.42 5.60 14.31
C TRP A 275 -11.32 5.18 13.16
N GLY A 276 -11.09 5.78 11.99
CA GLY A 276 -11.62 5.27 10.73
C GLY A 276 -10.60 4.32 10.13
N GLU A 277 -10.99 3.07 9.84
CA GLU A 277 -10.08 2.11 9.23
C GLU A 277 -9.50 2.60 7.90
N ASN A 278 -10.21 3.49 7.20
CA ASN A 278 -9.63 4.26 6.10
C ASN A 278 -9.84 5.77 6.29
N GLU A 279 -9.17 6.55 5.45
CA GLU A 279 -9.16 8.01 5.56
C GLU A 279 -10.52 8.63 5.18
N ASP A 280 -11.21 8.10 4.19
CA ASP A 280 -12.54 8.59 3.82
C ASP A 280 -13.54 8.48 5.00
N MET A 281 -13.54 7.36 5.71
CA MET A 281 -14.39 7.22 6.91
C MET A 281 -13.96 8.16 8.03
N ALA A 282 -12.65 8.36 8.24
CA ALA A 282 -12.14 9.32 9.23
C ALA A 282 -12.51 10.76 8.88
N LEU A 283 -12.50 11.14 7.60
CA LEU A 283 -12.97 12.43 7.13
C LEU A 283 -14.48 12.60 7.34
N GLY A 284 -15.26 11.54 7.15
CA GLY A 284 -16.67 11.51 7.50
C GLY A 284 -16.91 11.71 8.99
N ALA A 285 -16.09 11.05 9.82
CA ALA A 285 -16.13 11.20 11.28
C ALA A 285 -15.78 12.64 11.72
N SER A 286 -14.78 13.25 11.11
CA SER A 286 -14.44 14.66 11.32
C SER A 286 -15.61 15.59 11.03
N GLN A 287 -16.34 15.35 9.93
CA GLN A 287 -17.55 16.12 9.59
C GLN A 287 -18.67 15.92 10.63
N ALA A 288 -18.83 14.72 11.19
CA ALA A 288 -19.80 14.47 12.26
C ALA A 288 -19.48 15.25 13.53
N LEU A 289 -18.20 15.35 13.90
CA LEU A 289 -17.75 16.17 15.03
C LEU A 289 -18.03 17.66 14.78
N ASP A 290 -17.72 18.16 13.58
CA ASP A 290 -18.00 19.55 13.20
C ASP A 290 -19.49 19.88 13.29
N ALA A 291 -20.35 19.01 12.78
CA ALA A 291 -21.81 19.20 12.81
C ALA A 291 -22.38 19.27 14.23
N ARG A 292 -21.70 18.70 15.21
CA ARG A 292 -22.05 18.74 16.64
C ARG A 292 -21.30 19.80 17.43
N GLY A 293 -20.41 20.56 16.80
CA GLY A 293 -19.55 21.54 17.49
C GLY A 293 -18.54 20.89 18.45
N ILE A 294 -18.23 19.61 18.25
CA ILE A 294 -17.26 18.89 19.09
C ILE A 294 -15.85 19.25 18.59
N LYS A 295 -15.04 19.76 19.53
CA LYS A 295 -13.66 20.17 19.23
C LYS A 295 -12.81 18.96 18.83
N GLN A 296 -12.14 19.07 17.70
CA GLN A 296 -11.12 18.11 17.27
C GLN A 296 -9.77 18.46 17.87
N TRP A 297 -8.86 17.51 17.86
CA TRP A 297 -7.55 17.61 18.50
C TRP A 297 -6.72 18.79 17.97
N ASP A 298 -6.31 19.70 18.85
CA ASP A 298 -5.52 20.91 18.51
C ASP A 298 -4.04 20.81 18.91
N GLY A 299 -3.62 19.65 19.37
CA GLY A 299 -2.28 19.40 19.95
C GLY A 299 -2.27 19.29 21.48
N LYS A 300 -3.37 19.67 22.14
CA LYS A 300 -3.51 19.64 23.59
C LYS A 300 -4.81 19.04 24.07
N ALA A 301 -5.92 19.31 23.37
CA ALA A 301 -7.25 18.89 23.78
C ALA A 301 -8.16 18.72 22.55
N GLY A 302 -9.23 17.94 22.73
CA GLY A 302 -10.19 17.62 21.69
C GLY A 302 -10.17 16.15 21.30
N VAL A 303 -11.01 15.76 20.35
CA VAL A 303 -11.10 14.38 19.87
C VAL A 303 -10.01 14.10 18.85
N VAL A 304 -9.20 13.08 19.10
CA VAL A 304 -8.19 12.56 18.16
C VAL A 304 -8.89 11.83 17.03
N VAL A 305 -8.65 12.22 15.78
CA VAL A 305 -9.22 11.55 14.59
C VAL A 305 -8.09 11.00 13.73
N VAL A 306 -8.09 9.69 13.55
CA VAL A 306 -7.05 8.98 12.78
C VAL A 306 -7.68 8.18 11.66
N GLY A 307 -7.09 8.25 10.46
CA GLY A 307 -7.44 7.46 9.29
C GLY A 307 -6.25 6.68 8.76
N ALA A 308 -6.44 6.02 7.63
CA ALA A 308 -5.39 5.36 6.87
C ALA A 308 -5.69 5.46 5.39
N ASP A 309 -4.73 5.84 4.59
CA ASP A 309 -4.60 5.75 3.11
C ASP A 309 -3.50 6.68 2.60
N GLY A 310 -3.34 7.90 3.15
CA GLY A 310 -2.38 8.89 2.65
C GLY A 310 -2.92 9.67 1.44
N LEU A 311 -4.16 10.15 1.51
CA LEU A 311 -4.80 10.93 0.44
C LEU A 311 -4.31 12.39 0.43
N VAL A 312 -4.35 13.02 -0.74
CA VAL A 312 -4.13 14.48 -0.84
C VAL A 312 -5.14 15.24 0.03
N SER A 313 -6.42 14.83 -0.02
CA SER A 313 -7.48 15.41 0.82
C SER A 313 -7.21 15.21 2.32
N GLY A 314 -6.58 14.11 2.71
CA GLY A 314 -6.17 13.85 4.07
C GLY A 314 -5.01 14.72 4.53
N MET A 315 -3.98 14.91 3.69
CA MET A 315 -2.88 15.83 4.00
C MET A 315 -3.40 17.25 4.26
N GLN A 316 -4.31 17.74 3.41
CA GLN A 316 -4.97 19.02 3.60
C GLN A 316 -5.78 19.05 4.92
N SER A 317 -6.45 17.96 5.25
CA SER A 317 -7.24 17.85 6.47
C SER A 317 -6.39 17.82 7.73
N ILE A 318 -5.20 17.19 7.69
CA ILE A 318 -4.21 17.26 8.77
C ILE A 318 -3.73 18.70 8.99
N ARG A 319 -3.41 19.43 7.92
CA ARG A 319 -3.03 20.86 8.00
C ARG A 319 -4.11 21.70 8.67
N ASN A 320 -5.35 21.48 8.27
CA ASN A 320 -6.51 22.22 8.75
C ASN A 320 -7.03 21.74 10.13
N GLY A 321 -6.40 20.72 10.73
CA GLY A 321 -6.78 20.17 12.03
C GLY A 321 -8.10 19.39 12.02
N LYS A 322 -8.52 18.87 10.85
CA LYS A 322 -9.69 18.02 10.67
C LYS A 322 -9.36 16.53 10.79
N LEU A 323 -8.13 16.18 10.60
CA LEU A 323 -7.54 14.91 11.01
C LEU A 323 -6.35 15.18 11.92
N THR A 324 -6.16 14.33 12.92
CA THR A 324 -4.96 14.37 13.77
C THR A 324 -3.80 13.71 13.06
N ALA A 325 -4.08 12.58 12.40
CA ALA A 325 -3.11 11.84 11.59
C ALA A 325 -3.80 10.95 10.56
N SER A 326 -3.03 10.55 9.56
CA SER A 326 -3.36 9.45 8.65
C SER A 326 -2.17 8.51 8.52
N LEU A 327 -2.43 7.21 8.42
CA LEU A 327 -1.41 6.26 8.02
C LEU A 327 -1.31 6.23 6.49
N ASP A 328 -0.21 6.73 5.94
CA ASP A 328 0.12 6.57 4.53
C ASP A 328 0.49 5.10 4.26
N VAL A 329 -0.30 4.42 3.48
CA VAL A 329 -0.10 3.01 3.08
C VAL A 329 0.58 2.87 1.72
N GLY A 330 1.18 3.97 1.22
CA GLY A 330 2.09 3.95 0.10
C GLY A 330 1.42 3.76 -1.26
N SER A 331 0.37 4.52 -1.60
CA SER A 331 -0.26 4.46 -2.93
C SER A 331 0.76 4.70 -4.06
N VAL A 332 1.64 5.69 -3.89
CA VAL A 332 2.69 6.03 -4.85
C VAL A 332 3.76 4.96 -4.90
N ASP A 333 4.24 4.50 -3.73
CA ASP A 333 5.29 3.48 -3.64
C ASP A 333 4.83 2.14 -4.24
N GLN A 334 3.58 1.74 -3.98
CA GLN A 334 2.99 0.55 -4.59
C GLN A 334 2.90 0.68 -6.11
N ALA A 335 2.47 1.84 -6.62
CA ALA A 335 2.33 2.09 -8.06
C ALA A 335 3.69 2.03 -8.78
N ILE A 336 4.71 2.67 -8.24
CA ILE A 336 6.08 2.58 -8.77
C ILE A 336 6.54 1.12 -8.76
N THR A 337 6.35 0.43 -7.63
CA THR A 337 6.81 -0.95 -7.44
C THR A 337 6.12 -1.92 -8.38
N PHE A 338 4.79 -1.79 -8.63
CA PHE A 338 4.17 -2.73 -9.55
C PHE A 338 4.57 -2.47 -11.01
N ILE A 339 4.81 -1.22 -11.42
CA ILE A 339 5.35 -0.94 -12.76
C ILE A 339 6.77 -1.46 -12.90
N ASP A 340 7.62 -1.30 -11.87
CA ASP A 340 8.96 -1.89 -11.84
C ASP A 340 8.90 -3.41 -11.97
N THR A 341 8.01 -4.05 -11.22
CA THR A 341 7.80 -5.51 -11.25
C THR A 341 7.33 -5.97 -12.64
N VAL A 342 6.40 -5.23 -13.26
CA VAL A 342 5.95 -5.50 -14.63
C VAL A 342 7.08 -5.35 -15.63
N PHE A 343 7.87 -4.28 -15.54
CA PHE A 343 8.98 -4.05 -16.44
C PHE A 343 10.03 -5.18 -16.33
N HIS A 344 10.48 -5.49 -15.14
CA HIS A 344 11.45 -6.55 -14.91
C HIS A 344 10.95 -7.94 -15.34
N ASN A 345 9.73 -8.30 -14.98
CA ASN A 345 9.21 -9.62 -15.28
C ASN A 345 8.57 -9.73 -16.66
N ALA A 346 7.65 -8.82 -17.03
CA ALA A 346 6.92 -8.96 -18.29
C ALA A 346 7.76 -8.48 -19.48
N VAL A 347 8.63 -7.48 -19.34
CA VAL A 347 9.43 -6.94 -20.44
C VAL A 347 10.79 -7.64 -20.53
N LEU A 348 11.51 -7.72 -19.42
CA LEU A 348 12.88 -8.29 -19.42
C LEU A 348 12.92 -9.81 -19.19
N GLY A 349 11.84 -10.43 -18.73
CA GLY A 349 11.79 -11.88 -18.46
C GLY A 349 12.45 -12.31 -17.15
N GLU A 350 12.72 -11.37 -16.27
CA GLU A 350 13.39 -11.65 -14.98
C GLU A 350 12.43 -12.27 -13.96
N THR A 351 12.98 -13.04 -13.03
CA THR A 351 12.23 -13.54 -11.88
C THR A 351 12.04 -12.43 -10.86
N VAL A 352 10.83 -12.27 -10.35
CA VAL A 352 10.48 -11.27 -9.33
C VAL A 352 10.00 -11.95 -8.04
N ALA A 353 10.06 -11.23 -6.94
CA ALA A 353 9.56 -11.72 -5.66
C ALA A 353 8.05 -11.96 -5.70
N LYS A 354 7.61 -13.00 -5.01
CA LYS A 354 6.18 -13.38 -4.94
C LYS A 354 5.36 -12.37 -4.15
N ILE A 355 5.95 -11.81 -3.09
CA ILE A 355 5.35 -10.76 -2.25
C ILE A 355 6.36 -9.62 -2.15
N ILE A 356 5.90 -8.40 -2.38
CA ILE A 356 6.67 -7.17 -2.26
C ILE A 356 5.84 -6.20 -1.42
N ASN A 357 6.35 -5.85 -0.24
CA ASN A 357 5.69 -4.89 0.64
C ASN A 357 6.42 -3.55 0.62
N VAL A 358 5.65 -2.47 0.45
CA VAL A 358 6.14 -1.11 0.59
C VAL A 358 5.98 -0.62 2.03
N PRO A 359 6.82 0.32 2.49
CA PRO A 359 6.73 0.83 3.86
C PRO A 359 5.47 1.67 4.06
N THR A 360 4.96 1.66 5.30
CA THR A 360 3.89 2.55 5.77
C THR A 360 4.45 3.57 6.74
N ARG A 361 3.79 4.73 6.84
CA ARG A 361 4.19 5.79 7.77
C ARG A 361 2.98 6.54 8.32
N VAL A 362 3.01 6.89 9.61
CA VAL A 362 2.04 7.81 10.18
C VAL A 362 2.40 9.24 9.76
N VAL A 363 1.43 9.93 9.17
CA VAL A 363 1.55 11.34 8.80
C VAL A 363 0.69 12.17 9.73
N ASP A 364 1.31 13.16 10.37
CA ASP A 364 0.64 14.16 11.22
C ASP A 364 1.20 15.56 10.92
N LYS A 365 0.84 16.55 11.72
CA LYS A 365 1.33 17.93 11.54
C LYS A 365 2.84 18.07 11.53
N GLY A 366 3.58 17.14 12.13
CA GLY A 366 5.04 17.18 12.19
C GLY A 366 5.75 16.81 10.88
N ASN A 367 5.09 16.07 10.00
CA ASN A 367 5.71 15.57 8.77
C ASN A 367 4.82 15.69 7.51
N VAL A 368 3.65 16.31 7.61
CA VAL A 368 2.69 16.43 6.49
C VAL A 368 3.27 17.18 5.29
N ASP A 369 4.18 18.14 5.51
CA ASP A 369 4.80 18.89 4.42
C ASP A 369 5.64 18.00 3.52
N TYR A 370 6.38 17.06 4.10
CA TYR A 370 7.15 16.08 3.35
C TYR A 370 6.24 15.11 2.58
N ALA A 371 5.20 14.59 3.24
CA ALA A 371 4.26 13.66 2.61
C ALA A 371 3.52 14.32 1.43
N GLU A 372 3.07 15.57 1.59
CA GLU A 372 2.41 16.33 0.52
C GLU A 372 3.35 16.62 -0.64
N ALA A 373 4.60 17.03 -0.38
CA ALA A 373 5.59 17.27 -1.43
C ALA A 373 5.85 15.99 -2.25
N TYR A 374 5.90 14.82 -1.59
CA TYR A 374 6.04 13.54 -2.26
C TYR A 374 4.83 13.21 -3.16
N LEU A 375 3.62 13.40 -2.65
CA LEU A 375 2.40 13.22 -3.45
C LEU A 375 2.37 14.19 -4.64
N GLN A 376 2.66 15.47 -4.43
CA GLN A 376 2.70 16.48 -5.50
C GLN A 376 3.72 16.11 -6.59
N TRP A 377 4.91 15.63 -6.19
CA TRP A 377 5.88 15.13 -7.15
C TRP A 377 5.30 13.97 -7.98
N ALA A 378 4.68 12.99 -7.35
CA ALA A 378 4.14 11.82 -8.04
C ALA A 378 2.97 12.18 -8.97
N LEU A 379 2.06 13.04 -8.51
CA LEU A 379 0.85 13.44 -9.22
C LEU A 379 1.09 14.54 -10.26
N GLY A 380 2.22 15.25 -10.19
CA GLY A 380 2.59 16.29 -11.17
C GLY A 380 2.89 15.77 -12.58
N ASN A 381 2.70 14.47 -12.83
CA ASN A 381 2.84 13.88 -14.15
C ASN A 381 1.63 14.20 -15.03
N THR A 382 1.88 14.63 -16.27
CA THR A 382 0.83 14.95 -17.26
C THR A 382 0.61 13.85 -18.30
N ARG A 383 1.45 12.80 -18.31
CA ARG A 383 1.33 11.69 -19.26
C ARG A 383 0.08 10.87 -18.98
N LYS A 384 -0.53 10.38 -20.07
CA LYS A 384 -1.67 9.46 -20.08
C LYS A 384 -1.37 8.33 -21.06
N TYR A 385 -1.89 7.12 -20.79
CA TYR A 385 -1.67 5.92 -21.59
C TYR A 385 -2.95 5.23 -21.97
#